data_f5e667a4b288f28fe72853f4be17c514
#
_entry.id   f5e667a4b288f28fe72853f4be17c514
#
_cell.length_a   1.000
_cell.length_b   1.000
_cell.length_c   1.000
_cell.angle_alpha   90.00
_cell.angle_beta   90.00
_cell.angle_gamma   90.00
#
_symmetry.space_group_name_H-M   'P 1'
#
loop_
_entity.id
_entity.type
_entity.pdbx_description
1 polymer ?
#
loop_
_entity_poly.entity_id
_entity_poly.type
_entity_poly.pdbx_seq_one_letter_code
_entity_poly.pdbx_strand_id
1 'polypeptide(L)'
;MKKKDYNAFALIYRPGAQTACEDLARAIAFLHENAEKLQIDMTDYSLWGGSAGARMAAWLGSYGTAYFGEKEYPAPAAVIMQYTGLSQVTGMEPPTYACVGTSDGIASYRSMENYISQIQRNGPNTKIEVFKGLSHGFGLGEGTVAEGWIDRAISFWEDNMNALDKR
;
A
#
# COMPACT_ATOMS: atom_id res chain seq x y z
N MET A 1 22.31 -12.47 3.81
CA MET A 1 20.88 -12.24 4.10
C MET A 1 20.08 -13.43 3.59
N LYS A 2 19.26 -14.08 4.44
CA LYS A 2 18.32 -15.09 3.93
C LYS A 2 17.30 -14.33 3.06
N LYS A 3 17.16 -14.73 1.80
CA LYS A 3 16.06 -14.29 0.94
C LYS A 3 14.77 -14.76 1.63
N LYS A 4 13.91 -13.84 2.04
CA LYS A 4 12.57 -14.20 2.51
C LYS A 4 11.70 -14.40 1.28
N ASP A 5 11.01 -15.51 1.22
CA ASP A 5 10.08 -15.78 0.13
C ASP A 5 8.71 -15.25 0.52
N TYR A 6 8.19 -14.28 -0.25
CA TYR A 6 6.85 -13.74 -0.10
C TYR A 6 5.95 -14.23 -1.23
N ASN A 7 4.69 -14.48 -0.89
CA ASN A 7 3.67 -14.71 -1.89
C ASN A 7 3.16 -13.35 -2.41
N ALA A 8 3.07 -13.21 -3.72
CA ALA A 8 2.54 -12.01 -4.36
C ALA A 8 1.33 -12.37 -5.23
N PHE A 9 0.25 -11.62 -5.06
CA PHE A 9 -0.99 -11.77 -5.83
C PHE A 9 -1.28 -10.48 -6.58
N ALA A 10 -1.49 -10.59 -7.89
CA ALA A 10 -1.89 -9.47 -8.73
C ALA A 10 -3.40 -9.51 -8.98
N LEU A 11 -4.09 -8.43 -8.62
CA LEU A 11 -5.52 -8.30 -8.83
C LEU A 11 -5.80 -7.67 -10.20
N ILE A 12 -6.61 -8.35 -11.00
CA ILE A 12 -7.27 -7.77 -12.17
C ILE A 12 -8.64 -7.28 -11.69
N TYR A 13 -8.84 -5.97 -11.64
CA TYR A 13 -10.04 -5.35 -11.10
C TYR A 13 -10.89 -4.69 -12.18
N ARG A 14 -12.17 -4.56 -11.91
CA ARG A 14 -13.14 -3.89 -12.80
C ARG A 14 -12.95 -2.37 -12.76
N PRO A 15 -13.29 -1.65 -13.85
CA PRO A 15 -13.24 -0.19 -13.88
C PRO A 15 -14.13 0.46 -12.83
N GLY A 16 -13.71 1.63 -12.33
CA GLY A 16 -14.44 2.41 -11.33
C GLY A 16 -13.82 2.27 -9.92
N ALA A 17 -13.71 3.39 -9.22
CA ALA A 17 -13.00 3.43 -7.94
C ALA A 17 -13.68 2.56 -6.86
N GLN A 18 -15.00 2.66 -6.73
CA GLN A 18 -15.79 1.86 -5.78
C GLN A 18 -15.71 0.38 -6.12
N THR A 19 -16.00 0.02 -7.37
CA THR A 19 -16.00 -1.36 -7.85
C THR A 19 -14.62 -2.02 -7.71
N ALA A 20 -13.56 -1.27 -7.99
CA ALA A 20 -12.19 -1.76 -7.84
C ALA A 20 -11.82 -2.02 -6.37
N CYS A 21 -12.31 -1.21 -5.44
CA CYS A 21 -12.13 -1.46 -3.99
C CYS A 21 -12.98 -2.66 -3.52
N GLU A 22 -14.17 -2.86 -4.06
CA GLU A 22 -15.00 -4.07 -3.80
C GLU A 22 -14.27 -5.33 -4.29
N ASP A 23 -13.67 -5.28 -5.49
CA ASP A 23 -12.87 -6.38 -6.02
C ASP A 23 -11.64 -6.67 -5.15
N LEU A 24 -10.97 -5.63 -4.65
CA LEU A 24 -9.83 -5.79 -3.75
C LEU A 24 -10.27 -6.38 -2.40
N ALA A 25 -11.38 -5.90 -1.82
CA ALA A 25 -11.94 -6.45 -0.60
C ALA A 25 -12.29 -7.94 -0.76
N ARG A 26 -12.93 -8.30 -1.89
CA ARG A 26 -13.26 -9.68 -2.22
C ARG A 26 -12.01 -10.56 -2.39
N ALA A 27 -10.95 -10.03 -3.01
CA ALA A 27 -9.69 -10.76 -3.14
C ALA A 27 -9.05 -11.02 -1.78
N ILE A 28 -9.04 -10.04 -0.88
CA ILE A 28 -8.54 -10.20 0.49
C ILE A 28 -9.36 -11.26 1.25
N ALA A 29 -10.70 -11.17 1.18
CA ALA A 29 -11.58 -12.16 1.77
C ALA A 29 -11.26 -13.58 1.27
N PHE A 30 -11.14 -13.74 -0.05
CA PHE A 30 -10.79 -15.03 -0.66
C PHE A 30 -9.46 -15.57 -0.15
N LEU A 31 -8.43 -14.72 -0.04
CA LEU A 31 -7.11 -15.14 0.45
C LEU A 31 -7.16 -15.56 1.92
N HIS A 32 -7.86 -14.82 2.78
CA HIS A 32 -8.07 -15.21 4.18
C HIS A 32 -8.84 -16.52 4.30
N GLU A 33 -9.93 -16.69 3.56
CA GLU A 33 -10.79 -17.88 3.60
C GLU A 33 -10.09 -19.14 3.06
N ASN A 34 -9.07 -18.98 2.21
CA ASN A 34 -8.34 -20.07 1.60
C ASN A 34 -6.85 -20.14 2.01
N ALA A 35 -6.47 -19.43 3.06
CA ALA A 35 -5.07 -19.29 3.46
C ALA A 35 -4.38 -20.65 3.70
N GLU A 36 -5.02 -21.56 4.40
CA GLU A 36 -4.52 -22.92 4.64
C GLU A 36 -4.32 -23.69 3.33
N LYS A 37 -5.32 -23.69 2.45
CA LYS A 37 -5.27 -24.37 1.15
C LYS A 37 -4.18 -23.80 0.24
N LEU A 38 -3.97 -22.48 0.28
CA LEU A 38 -2.96 -21.78 -0.50
C LEU A 38 -1.58 -21.81 0.16
N GLN A 39 -1.49 -22.32 1.39
CA GLN A 39 -0.26 -22.35 2.20
C GLN A 39 0.37 -20.95 2.35
N ILE A 40 -0.46 -19.95 2.65
CA ILE A 40 -0.06 -18.57 2.87
C ILE A 40 -0.41 -18.12 4.29
N ASP A 41 0.37 -17.18 4.79
CA ASP A 41 0.08 -16.46 6.04
C ASP A 41 -0.47 -15.07 5.70
N MET A 42 -1.67 -14.78 6.19
CA MET A 42 -2.35 -13.49 6.00
C MET A 42 -2.28 -12.58 7.23
N THR A 43 -1.51 -12.96 8.26
CA THR A 43 -1.47 -12.22 9.54
C THR A 43 -0.95 -10.79 9.35
N ASP A 44 0.17 -10.65 8.64
CA ASP A 44 0.86 -9.37 8.43
C ASP A 44 0.94 -9.00 6.93
N TYR A 45 -0.12 -9.24 6.17
CA TYR A 45 -0.13 -8.93 4.75
C TYR A 45 0.04 -7.42 4.47
N SER A 46 0.44 -7.09 3.26
CA SER A 46 0.57 -5.71 2.79
C SER A 46 -0.18 -5.48 1.47
N LEU A 47 -0.61 -4.24 1.26
CA LEU A 47 -1.25 -3.80 0.03
C LEU A 47 -0.32 -2.92 -0.77
N TRP A 48 -0.16 -3.23 -2.05
CA TRP A 48 0.75 -2.53 -2.96
C TRP A 48 0.01 -1.99 -4.17
N GLY A 49 0.34 -0.78 -4.59
CA GLY A 49 -0.24 -0.24 -5.80
C GLY A 49 0.51 0.97 -6.36
N GLY A 50 0.37 1.15 -7.67
CA GLY A 50 0.82 2.34 -8.39
C GLY A 50 -0.36 3.13 -8.95
N SER A 51 -0.32 4.47 -8.93
CA SER A 51 -1.35 5.36 -9.48
C SER A 51 -2.75 5.05 -8.95
N ALA A 52 -3.69 4.63 -9.79
CA ALA A 52 -5.02 4.21 -9.36
C ALA A 52 -4.99 3.04 -8.36
N GLY A 53 -4.09 2.07 -8.55
CA GLY A 53 -3.90 0.95 -7.63
C GLY A 53 -3.42 1.40 -6.23
N ALA A 54 -2.56 2.41 -6.16
CA ALA A 54 -2.14 2.99 -4.89
C ALA A 54 -3.29 3.66 -4.13
N ARG A 55 -4.20 4.32 -4.86
CA ARG A 55 -5.41 4.91 -4.27
C ARG A 55 -6.33 3.84 -3.68
N MET A 56 -6.55 2.75 -4.43
CA MET A 56 -7.35 1.62 -3.95
C MET A 56 -6.74 0.96 -2.71
N ALA A 57 -5.43 0.71 -2.73
CA ALA A 57 -4.70 0.15 -1.59
C ALA A 57 -4.84 1.04 -0.34
N ALA A 58 -4.69 2.36 -0.50
CA ALA A 58 -4.85 3.32 0.59
C ALA A 58 -6.29 3.35 1.12
N TRP A 59 -7.29 3.42 0.27
CA TRP A 59 -8.69 3.43 0.69
C TRP A 59 -9.09 2.14 1.39
N LEU A 60 -8.73 0.98 0.84
CA LEU A 60 -9.05 -0.27 1.49
C LEU A 60 -8.30 -0.41 2.83
N GLY A 61 -7.04 -0.02 2.89
CA GLY A 61 -6.26 -0.03 4.13
C GLY A 61 -6.87 0.83 5.23
N SER A 62 -7.50 1.98 4.88
CA SER A 62 -8.09 2.90 5.85
C SER A 62 -9.56 2.63 6.17
N TYR A 63 -10.37 2.20 5.19
CA TYR A 63 -11.79 1.93 5.40
C TYR A 63 -12.10 0.50 5.81
N GLY A 64 -11.18 -0.45 5.55
CA GLY A 64 -11.36 -1.86 5.82
C GLY A 64 -12.25 -2.59 4.79
N THR A 65 -12.22 -3.91 4.86
CA THR A 65 -12.95 -4.78 3.90
C THR A 65 -14.46 -4.70 4.08
N ALA A 66 -14.95 -4.48 5.30
CA ALA A 66 -16.39 -4.38 5.59
C ALA A 66 -17.04 -3.17 4.91
N TYR A 67 -16.32 -2.05 4.78
CA TYR A 67 -16.83 -0.88 4.07
C TYR A 67 -17.13 -1.17 2.58
N PHE A 68 -16.40 -2.11 1.99
CA PHE A 68 -16.53 -2.52 0.60
C PHE A 68 -17.31 -3.82 0.40
N GLY A 69 -18.16 -4.18 1.37
CA GLY A 69 -19.17 -5.24 1.22
C GLY A 69 -18.74 -6.65 1.60
N GLU A 70 -17.57 -6.83 2.19
CA GLU A 70 -17.10 -8.11 2.72
C GLU A 70 -17.24 -8.17 4.26
N LYS A 71 -16.83 -9.28 4.87
CA LYS A 71 -16.63 -9.34 6.32
C LYS A 71 -15.48 -8.44 6.74
N GLU A 72 -15.43 -8.08 8.01
CA GLU A 72 -14.26 -7.44 8.59
C GLU A 72 -13.10 -8.43 8.64
N TYR A 73 -12.02 -8.08 7.95
CA TYR A 73 -10.73 -8.79 8.03
C TYR A 73 -9.68 -7.87 8.63
N PRO A 74 -8.60 -8.41 9.21
CA PRO A 74 -7.53 -7.59 9.76
C PRO A 74 -7.00 -6.56 8.76
N ALA A 75 -6.65 -5.37 9.27
CA ALA A 75 -6.00 -4.36 8.45
C ALA A 75 -4.61 -4.84 7.98
N PRO A 76 -4.13 -4.37 6.82
CA PRO A 76 -2.78 -4.71 6.37
C PRO A 76 -1.72 -4.14 7.32
N ALA A 77 -0.61 -4.86 7.50
CA ALA A 77 0.54 -4.39 8.26
C ALA A 77 1.22 -3.16 7.61
N ALA A 78 1.07 -3.03 6.30
CA ALA A 78 1.50 -1.83 5.58
C ALA A 78 0.72 -1.62 4.28
N VAL A 79 0.61 -0.34 3.88
CA VAL A 79 0.20 0.09 2.53
C VAL A 79 1.40 0.71 1.83
N ILE A 80 1.69 0.25 0.62
CA ILE A 80 2.80 0.71 -0.21
C ILE A 80 2.24 1.41 -1.45
N MET A 81 2.50 2.70 -1.55
CA MET A 81 1.88 3.59 -2.53
C MET A 81 2.90 4.19 -3.49
N GLN A 82 2.72 4.03 -4.80
CA GLN A 82 3.46 4.78 -5.80
C GLN A 82 2.58 5.87 -6.43
N TYR A 83 3.14 7.06 -6.56
CA TYR A 83 2.66 8.19 -7.37
C TYR A 83 1.13 8.33 -7.45
N THR A 84 0.45 8.58 -6.34
CA THR A 84 -1.00 8.85 -6.33
C THR A 84 -1.35 10.19 -5.68
N GLY A 85 -2.42 10.81 -6.16
CA GLY A 85 -2.90 12.11 -5.69
C GLY A 85 -3.96 11.99 -4.60
N LEU A 86 -3.62 11.46 -3.43
CA LEU A 86 -4.48 11.49 -2.25
C LEU A 86 -4.19 12.71 -1.39
N SER A 87 -5.25 13.29 -0.80
CA SER A 87 -5.15 14.50 0.02
C SER A 87 -5.90 14.42 1.36
N GLN A 88 -6.81 13.47 1.53
CA GLN A 88 -7.60 13.33 2.74
C GLN A 88 -7.25 12.06 3.49
N VAL A 89 -7.06 12.18 4.80
CA VAL A 89 -6.85 11.06 5.72
C VAL A 89 -8.13 10.80 6.51
N THR A 90 -8.34 9.54 6.86
CA THR A 90 -9.49 9.09 7.67
C THR A 90 -9.17 9.06 9.16
N GLY A 91 -7.87 8.98 9.50
CA GLY A 91 -7.38 8.72 10.84
C GLY A 91 -7.26 7.23 11.18
N MET A 92 -7.58 6.35 10.22
CA MET A 92 -7.53 4.89 10.36
C MET A 92 -6.50 4.25 9.42
N GLU A 93 -5.65 5.07 8.81
CA GLU A 93 -4.62 4.58 7.89
C GLU A 93 -3.64 3.64 8.62
N PRO A 94 -3.29 2.50 8.02
CA PRO A 94 -2.22 1.63 8.52
C PRO A 94 -0.85 2.28 8.27
N PRO A 95 0.24 1.69 8.76
CA PRO A 95 1.60 2.07 8.38
C PRO A 95 1.72 2.21 6.86
N THR A 96 2.24 3.35 6.40
CA THR A 96 2.20 3.70 4.97
C THR A 96 3.56 4.14 4.46
N TYR A 97 4.03 3.44 3.42
CA TYR A 97 5.19 3.84 2.62
C TYR A 97 4.72 4.44 1.30
N ALA A 98 5.31 5.54 0.90
CA ALA A 98 5.00 6.20 -0.37
C ALA A 98 6.26 6.51 -1.17
N CYS A 99 6.14 6.52 -2.50
CA CYS A 99 7.19 7.04 -3.37
C CYS A 99 6.61 7.76 -4.59
N VAL A 100 7.31 8.82 -5.03
CA VAL A 100 6.85 9.69 -6.11
C VAL A 100 8.03 10.43 -6.74
N GLY A 101 7.91 10.82 -8.01
CA GLY A 101 8.90 11.63 -8.70
C GLY A 101 8.60 13.13 -8.63
N THR A 102 9.63 13.98 -8.61
CA THR A 102 9.44 15.45 -8.62
C THR A 102 8.92 15.99 -9.93
N SER A 103 9.08 15.24 -11.04
CA SER A 103 8.60 15.60 -12.37
C SER A 103 7.30 14.87 -12.75
N ASP A 104 6.62 14.31 -11.77
CA ASP A 104 5.31 13.68 -11.98
C ASP A 104 4.26 14.73 -12.27
N GLY A 105 3.73 14.71 -13.50
CA GLY A 105 2.71 15.65 -13.98
C GLY A 105 1.28 15.28 -13.61
N ILE A 106 1.07 14.10 -12.96
CA ILE A 106 -0.23 13.58 -12.60
C ILE A 106 -0.41 13.58 -11.07
N ALA A 107 0.57 13.08 -10.34
CA ALA A 107 0.56 13.02 -8.87
C ALA A 107 1.58 14.00 -8.30
N SER A 108 1.11 15.06 -7.68
CA SER A 108 2.00 16.04 -7.04
C SER A 108 2.74 15.42 -5.87
N TYR A 109 4.08 15.44 -5.89
CA TYR A 109 4.88 14.96 -4.76
C TYR A 109 4.58 15.73 -3.47
N ARG A 110 4.28 17.03 -3.57
CA ARG A 110 3.91 17.88 -2.41
C ARG A 110 2.60 17.44 -1.78
N SER A 111 1.62 17.03 -2.61
CA SER A 111 0.36 16.47 -2.10
C SER A 111 0.59 15.15 -1.39
N MET A 112 1.48 14.30 -1.92
CA MET A 112 1.84 13.05 -1.25
C MET A 112 2.61 13.29 0.05
N GLU A 113 3.57 14.21 0.08
CA GLU A 113 4.27 14.60 1.32
C GLU A 113 3.28 15.08 2.39
N ASN A 114 2.31 15.92 2.01
CA ASN A 114 1.29 16.40 2.92
C ASN A 114 0.38 15.27 3.43
N TYR A 115 -0.05 14.36 2.55
CA TYR A 115 -0.86 13.20 2.92
C TYR A 115 -0.12 12.30 3.92
N ILE A 116 1.13 11.93 3.64
CA ILE A 116 1.97 11.11 4.52
C ILE A 116 2.22 11.82 5.87
N SER A 117 2.46 13.12 5.85
CA SER A 117 2.62 13.91 7.06
C SER A 117 1.35 13.94 7.92
N GLN A 118 0.16 13.91 7.32
CA GLN A 118 -1.09 13.81 8.06
C GLN A 118 -1.25 12.43 8.72
N ILE A 119 -0.95 11.33 8.00
CA ILE A 119 -0.96 9.98 8.56
C ILE A 119 -0.01 9.91 9.77
N GLN A 120 1.21 10.40 9.61
CA GLN A 120 2.21 10.37 10.68
C GLN A 120 1.73 11.09 11.96
N ARG A 121 1.01 12.21 11.82
CA ARG A 121 0.44 12.93 12.98
C ARG A 121 -0.63 12.15 13.72
N ASN A 122 -1.30 11.22 13.05
CA ASN A 122 -2.28 10.32 13.66
C ASN A 122 -1.66 9.10 14.35
N GLY A 123 -0.33 8.92 14.25
CA GLY A 123 0.42 7.92 14.99
C GLY A 123 1.03 6.76 14.21
N PRO A 124 0.50 6.34 13.04
CA PRO A 124 1.09 5.24 12.29
C PRO A 124 2.51 5.55 11.80
N ASN A 125 3.34 4.51 11.67
CA ASN A 125 4.65 4.63 11.05
C ASN A 125 4.50 5.00 9.57
N THR A 126 5.32 5.93 9.09
CA THR A 126 5.27 6.38 7.70
C THR A 126 6.64 6.61 7.12
N LYS A 127 6.75 6.43 5.81
CA LYS A 127 7.94 6.79 5.03
C LYS A 127 7.52 7.33 3.67
N ILE A 128 8.20 8.37 3.20
CA ILE A 128 8.06 8.85 1.83
C ILE A 128 9.43 9.02 1.18
N GLU A 129 9.56 8.59 -0.06
CA GLU A 129 10.73 8.83 -0.90
C GLU A 129 10.34 9.67 -2.12
N VAL A 130 10.99 10.81 -2.28
CA VAL A 130 10.76 11.73 -3.39
C VAL A 130 11.96 11.68 -4.32
N PHE A 131 11.76 11.19 -5.54
CA PHE A 131 12.81 10.95 -6.52
C PHE A 131 12.95 12.11 -7.49
N LYS A 132 14.09 12.79 -7.45
CA LYS A 132 14.36 13.94 -8.30
C LYS A 132 14.31 13.58 -9.78
N GLY A 133 13.53 14.32 -10.54
CA GLY A 133 13.46 14.23 -12.00
C GLY A 133 12.62 13.08 -12.55
N LEU A 134 12.11 12.16 -11.71
CA LEU A 134 11.27 11.09 -12.21
C LEU A 134 9.86 11.57 -12.53
N SER A 135 9.33 11.07 -13.64
CA SER A 135 7.95 11.27 -14.08
C SER A 135 7.03 10.20 -13.51
N HIS A 136 5.73 10.31 -13.78
CA HIS A 136 4.73 9.32 -13.43
C HIS A 136 5.05 7.95 -14.05
N GLY A 137 4.75 6.86 -13.34
CA GLY A 137 4.83 5.51 -13.90
C GLY A 137 6.24 4.92 -13.96
N PHE A 138 7.17 5.32 -13.09
CA PHE A 138 8.55 4.78 -13.09
C PHE A 138 8.65 3.28 -12.70
N GLY A 139 7.56 2.64 -12.28
CA GLY A 139 7.50 1.20 -12.01
C GLY A 139 8.58 0.73 -11.03
N LEU A 140 9.41 -0.22 -11.45
CA LEU A 140 10.50 -0.78 -10.63
C LEU A 140 11.64 0.22 -10.39
N GLY A 141 11.72 1.27 -11.19
CA GLY A 141 12.76 2.29 -11.08
C GLY A 141 14.16 1.85 -11.48
N GLU A 142 14.30 0.71 -12.16
CA GLU A 142 15.59 0.15 -12.61
C GLU A 142 16.36 1.17 -13.47
N GLY A 143 17.66 1.33 -13.20
CA GLY A 143 18.51 2.27 -13.90
C GLY A 143 18.19 3.75 -13.61
N THR A 144 17.37 4.05 -12.61
CA THR A 144 16.99 5.41 -12.21
C THR A 144 17.39 5.72 -10.77
N VAL A 145 17.13 6.95 -10.33
CA VAL A 145 17.32 7.35 -8.91
C VAL A 145 16.37 6.63 -7.94
N ALA A 146 15.35 5.92 -8.43
CA ALA A 146 14.43 5.13 -7.63
C ALA A 146 14.88 3.68 -7.46
N GLU A 147 15.97 3.26 -8.10
CA GLU A 147 16.46 1.88 -8.01
C GLU A 147 16.54 1.38 -6.57
N GLY A 148 16.06 0.16 -6.32
CA GLY A 148 16.02 -0.45 -4.98
C GLY A 148 14.91 0.06 -4.07
N TRP A 149 13.97 0.89 -4.54
CA TRP A 149 12.85 1.36 -3.71
C TRP A 149 11.98 0.20 -3.20
N ILE A 150 11.83 -0.87 -3.98
CA ILE A 150 11.06 -2.05 -3.58
C ILE A 150 11.66 -2.72 -2.35
N ASP A 151 12.98 -2.92 -2.32
CA ASP A 151 13.66 -3.52 -1.16
C ASP A 151 13.48 -2.66 0.10
N ARG A 152 13.49 -1.33 -0.06
CA ARG A 152 13.24 -0.40 1.03
C ARG A 152 11.78 -0.42 1.50
N ALA A 153 10.82 -0.60 0.58
CA ALA A 153 9.42 -0.77 0.92
C ALA A 153 9.15 -2.13 1.60
N ILE A 154 9.81 -3.20 1.17
CA ILE A 154 9.75 -4.51 1.83
C ILE A 154 10.30 -4.39 3.26
N SER A 155 11.46 -3.75 3.44
CA SER A 155 12.01 -3.54 4.79
C SER A 155 11.06 -2.72 5.67
N PHE A 156 10.42 -1.68 5.13
CA PHE A 156 9.41 -0.92 5.84
C PHE A 156 8.22 -1.79 6.27
N TRP A 157 7.72 -2.64 5.39
CA TRP A 157 6.65 -3.59 5.74
C TRP A 157 7.11 -4.57 6.82
N GLU A 158 8.30 -5.18 6.70
CA GLU A 158 8.87 -6.09 7.70
C GLU A 158 9.01 -5.44 9.09
N ASP A 159 9.39 -4.17 9.15
CA ASP A 159 9.50 -3.40 10.39
C ASP A 159 8.15 -3.18 11.08
N ASN A 160 7.05 -3.25 10.32
CA ASN A 160 5.68 -3.08 10.80
C ASN A 160 4.93 -4.41 11.02
N MET A 161 5.52 -5.55 10.67
CA MET A 161 4.99 -6.85 11.02
C MET A 161 4.98 -7.04 12.55
N ASN A 162 4.00 -7.73 13.06
CA ASN A 162 3.83 -7.99 14.51
C ASN A 162 3.71 -6.72 15.37
N ALA A 163 3.41 -5.57 14.77
CA ALA A 163 3.20 -4.33 15.52
C ALA A 163 1.95 -4.40 16.41
N LEU A 164 1.00 -5.29 16.12
CA LEU A 164 -0.21 -5.52 16.91
C LEU A 164 0.06 -6.30 18.20
N ASP A 165 1.11 -7.12 18.26
CA ASP A 165 1.51 -7.88 19.44
C ASP A 165 2.28 -7.03 20.48
N LYS A 166 2.62 -5.79 20.12
CA LYS A 166 3.40 -4.87 20.96
C LYS A 166 2.57 -3.76 21.63
N ARG A 167 1.24 -3.80 21.51
CA ARG A 167 0.34 -2.80 22.13
C ARG A 167 -0.42 -3.33 23.31
#